data_e30b0edb8013ad75207f782d870526a3
#
_entry.id   e30b0edb8013ad75207f782d870526a3
#
_cell.length_a   1.000
_cell.length_b   1.000
_cell.length_c   1.000
_cell.angle_alpha   90.00
_cell.angle_beta   90.00
_cell.angle_gamma   90.00
#
_symmetry.space_group_name_H-M   'P 1'
#
loop_
_entity.id
_entity.type
_entity.pdbx_description
1 polymer ?
#
loop_
_entity_poly.entity_id
_entity_poly.type
_entity_poly.pdbx_seq_one_letter_code
_entity_poly.pdbx_strand_id
1 'polypeptide(L)'
;MIFQSKFIIVCVILLIFSCQEDKKSDKGDFLLARVYNKSLYVKDLEGMFPPGTSAYDSSLITNAYTQRWLREAVLLYEAENNMPKDLNIDRLVRDYRSSLVRNNYEQVLLEQLMETEISKSELSNFYEKNKIQYQLDNPILKGYFLVVPSIISVKDSLRLLWKNPTESNLTRLKAICDEYELNHSLDAGKWIEWEKIVLFLPRNIGFDEFSRKGKDFSIQDGAFDIWVKIFDSKRPQEIPPMDYVEEQLKRMLLLSRKTTLLEEKKEDMFEIAKRKGQVEIFYLK
;
A
#
# COMPACT_ATOMS: atom_id res chain seq x y z
N MET A 1 56.97 -53.99 -28.57
CA MET A 1 55.58 -53.52 -28.86
C MET A 1 54.53 -53.94 -27.78
N ILE A 2 54.83 -54.78 -26.83
CA ILE A 2 53.86 -55.24 -25.80
C ILE A 2 53.83 -54.37 -24.54
N PHE A 3 54.87 -53.57 -24.31
CA PHE A 3 54.99 -52.70 -23.10
C PHE A 3 54.23 -51.36 -23.23
N GLN A 4 54.11 -50.83 -24.41
CA GLN A 4 53.36 -49.57 -24.67
C GLN A 4 51.84 -49.77 -24.61
N SER A 5 51.33 -50.96 -24.96
CA SER A 5 49.89 -51.24 -24.92
C SER A 5 49.33 -51.32 -23.47
N LYS A 6 50.13 -51.82 -22.50
CA LYS A 6 49.69 -51.90 -21.12
C LYS A 6 49.65 -50.55 -20.40
N PHE A 7 50.50 -49.61 -20.79
CA PHE A 7 50.52 -48.24 -20.23
C PHE A 7 49.32 -47.42 -20.69
N ILE A 8 48.88 -47.60 -21.92
CA ILE A 8 47.68 -46.93 -22.46
C ILE A 8 46.39 -47.41 -21.84
N ILE A 9 46.30 -48.71 -21.52
CA ILE A 9 45.11 -49.33 -20.84
C ILE A 9 45.01 -48.83 -19.39
N VAL A 10 46.11 -48.66 -18.66
CA VAL A 10 46.15 -48.14 -17.27
C VAL A 10 45.74 -46.65 -17.26
N CYS A 11 46.13 -45.84 -18.23
CA CYS A 11 45.70 -44.43 -18.34
C CYS A 11 44.24 -44.26 -18.71
N VAL A 12 43.64 -45.14 -19.48
CA VAL A 12 42.20 -45.10 -19.81
C VAL A 12 41.31 -45.49 -18.65
N ILE A 13 41.77 -46.38 -17.76
CA ILE A 13 41.01 -46.82 -16.54
C ILE A 13 41.04 -45.70 -15.47
N LEU A 14 42.05 -44.81 -15.45
CA LEU A 14 42.14 -43.67 -14.51
C LEU A 14 41.24 -42.49 -14.90
N LEU A 15 40.68 -42.45 -16.09
CA LEU A 15 39.79 -41.36 -16.56
C LEU A 15 38.29 -41.60 -16.24
N ILE A 16 37.92 -42.79 -15.73
CA ILE A 16 36.51 -43.09 -15.41
C ILE A 16 36.17 -42.84 -13.92
N PHE A 17 37.11 -42.35 -13.09
CA PHE A 17 36.90 -41.98 -11.71
C PHE A 17 36.77 -40.46 -11.48
N SER A 18 36.42 -39.71 -12.49
CA SER A 18 36.20 -38.28 -12.30
C SER A 18 34.70 -37.97 -12.32
N CYS A 19 34.30 -37.30 -11.25
CA CYS A 19 33.01 -36.68 -10.99
C CYS A 19 31.85 -37.61 -10.56
N GLN A 20 31.96 -38.09 -9.33
CA GLN A 20 30.83 -37.94 -8.42
C GLN A 20 31.04 -36.64 -7.65
N GLU A 21 30.36 -35.58 -8.02
CA GLU A 21 30.12 -34.45 -7.13
C GLU A 21 29.29 -34.98 -5.94
N ASP A 22 29.97 -35.39 -4.89
CA ASP A 22 29.36 -35.48 -3.59
C ASP A 22 28.87 -34.08 -3.20
N LYS A 23 27.58 -33.81 -3.46
CA LYS A 23 26.89 -32.74 -2.74
C LYS A 23 27.20 -32.99 -1.26
N LYS A 24 28.07 -32.18 -0.67
CA LYS A 24 28.34 -32.16 0.77
C LYS A 24 26.96 -32.10 1.46
N SER A 25 26.49 -33.21 1.94
CA SER A 25 25.43 -33.32 2.93
C SER A 25 25.97 -32.60 4.15
N ASP A 26 25.40 -31.44 4.45
CA ASP A 26 25.70 -30.71 5.68
C ASP A 26 25.37 -31.65 6.84
N LYS A 27 26.41 -32.02 7.62
CA LYS A 27 26.32 -32.99 8.73
C LYS A 27 25.39 -32.41 9.80
N GLY A 28 24.11 -32.71 9.75
CA GLY A 28 23.12 -32.29 10.75
C GLY A 28 21.70 -32.08 10.20
N ASP A 29 21.50 -32.16 8.89
CA ASP A 29 20.19 -31.95 8.31
C ASP A 29 19.50 -33.27 8.02
N PHE A 30 18.39 -33.57 8.74
CA PHE A 30 17.65 -34.81 8.60
C PHE A 30 16.68 -34.72 7.42
N LEU A 31 16.74 -35.73 6.54
CA LEU A 31 15.81 -35.92 5.45
C LEU A 31 14.44 -36.34 5.98
N LEU A 32 13.41 -35.56 5.74
CA LEU A 32 12.02 -35.84 6.13
C LEU A 32 11.25 -36.59 5.04
N ALA A 33 11.44 -36.20 3.79
CA ALA A 33 10.75 -36.83 2.66
C ALA A 33 11.53 -36.65 1.36
N ARG A 34 11.26 -37.52 0.38
CA ARG A 34 11.79 -37.39 -0.99
C ARG A 34 10.73 -37.82 -1.99
N VAL A 35 10.62 -37.02 -3.06
CA VAL A 35 9.77 -37.31 -4.20
C VAL A 35 10.59 -37.02 -5.47
N TYR A 36 10.77 -38.04 -6.30
CA TYR A 36 11.61 -37.95 -7.51
C TYR A 36 12.99 -37.34 -7.19
N ASN A 37 13.34 -36.21 -7.77
CA ASN A 37 14.60 -35.52 -7.54
C ASN A 37 14.52 -34.41 -6.45
N LYS A 38 13.38 -34.27 -5.78
CA LYS A 38 13.16 -33.26 -4.74
C LYS A 38 13.24 -33.89 -3.35
N SER A 39 13.88 -33.19 -2.41
CA SER A 39 14.05 -33.65 -1.02
C SER A 39 13.62 -32.55 -0.07
N LEU A 40 12.93 -32.90 0.99
CA LEU A 40 12.53 -32.05 2.10
C LEU A 40 13.39 -32.39 3.33
N TYR A 41 13.97 -31.40 3.94
CA TYR A 41 14.83 -31.54 5.11
C TYR A 41 14.25 -30.83 6.32
N VAL A 42 14.71 -31.16 7.52
CA VAL A 42 14.27 -30.53 8.78
C VAL A 42 14.55 -28.99 8.77
N LYS A 43 15.66 -28.57 8.20
CA LYS A 43 16.01 -27.14 8.07
C LYS A 43 14.97 -26.35 7.26
N ASP A 44 14.28 -26.99 6.32
CA ASP A 44 13.26 -26.33 5.50
C ASP A 44 12.01 -25.96 6.32
N LEU A 45 11.92 -26.47 7.57
CA LEU A 45 10.88 -26.14 8.54
C LEU A 45 11.33 -25.07 9.55
N GLU A 46 12.52 -24.50 9.43
CA GLU A 46 12.96 -23.42 10.32
C GLU A 46 11.99 -22.23 10.27
N GLY A 47 11.63 -21.72 11.45
CA GLY A 47 10.69 -20.61 11.58
C GLY A 47 9.21 -21.00 11.51
N MET A 48 8.88 -22.28 11.27
CA MET A 48 7.48 -22.72 11.23
C MET A 48 6.89 -23.00 12.63
N PHE A 49 7.74 -23.16 13.63
CA PHE A 49 7.30 -23.49 14.98
C PHE A 49 7.26 -22.24 15.87
N PRO A 50 6.09 -21.87 16.43
CA PRO A 50 6.01 -20.82 17.43
C PRO A 50 6.90 -21.12 18.65
N PRO A 51 7.46 -20.10 19.31
CA PRO A 51 8.20 -20.30 20.57
C PRO A 51 7.36 -21.06 21.61
N GLY A 52 7.92 -22.10 22.21
CA GLY A 52 7.22 -22.92 23.23
C GLY A 52 6.36 -24.04 22.69
N THR A 53 6.42 -24.34 21.37
CA THR A 53 5.72 -25.51 20.79
C THR A 53 6.19 -26.80 21.44
N SER A 54 5.25 -27.64 21.89
CA SER A 54 5.57 -28.96 22.49
C SER A 54 6.17 -29.93 21.47
N ALA A 55 6.92 -30.92 21.93
CA ALA A 55 7.46 -31.98 21.06
C ALA A 55 6.35 -32.71 20.29
N TYR A 56 5.19 -32.91 20.93
CA TYR A 56 4.03 -33.55 20.31
C TYR A 56 3.46 -32.69 19.19
N ASP A 57 3.23 -31.38 19.44
CA ASP A 57 2.69 -30.47 18.45
C ASP A 57 3.68 -30.28 17.29
N SER A 58 4.97 -30.16 17.58
CA SER A 58 6.02 -30.09 16.55
C SER A 58 5.98 -31.32 15.63
N SER A 59 5.81 -32.54 16.20
CA SER A 59 5.68 -33.73 15.40
C SER A 59 4.43 -33.75 14.54
N LEU A 60 3.30 -33.32 15.08
CA LEU A 60 2.03 -33.20 14.33
C LEU A 60 2.15 -32.24 13.18
N ILE A 61 2.69 -31.01 13.41
CA ILE A 61 2.93 -30.01 12.40
C ILE A 61 3.88 -30.52 11.31
N THR A 62 5.00 -31.15 11.72
CA THR A 62 5.97 -31.71 10.78
C THR A 62 5.33 -32.77 9.88
N ASN A 63 4.54 -33.68 10.45
CA ASN A 63 3.85 -34.72 9.67
C ASN A 63 2.83 -34.12 8.70
N ALA A 64 2.01 -33.17 9.14
CA ALA A 64 1.01 -32.51 8.30
C ALA A 64 1.67 -31.74 7.14
N TYR A 65 2.74 -31.01 7.44
CA TYR A 65 3.53 -30.27 6.43
C TYR A 65 4.17 -31.26 5.42
N THR A 66 4.82 -32.30 5.89
CA THR A 66 5.46 -33.31 5.03
C THR A 66 4.45 -33.95 4.07
N GLN A 67 3.25 -34.30 4.56
CA GLN A 67 2.18 -34.85 3.74
C GLN A 67 1.67 -33.89 2.68
N ARG A 68 1.58 -32.60 3.01
CA ARG A 68 1.22 -31.54 2.04
C ARG A 68 2.33 -31.36 1.01
N TRP A 69 3.58 -31.22 1.47
CA TRP A 69 4.75 -31.06 0.61
C TRP A 69 4.90 -32.20 -0.40
N LEU A 70 4.70 -33.46 0.03
CA LEU A 70 4.75 -34.61 -0.88
C LEU A 70 3.76 -34.46 -2.03
N ARG A 71 2.51 -34.06 -1.76
CA ARG A 71 1.50 -33.85 -2.82
C ARG A 71 1.85 -32.72 -3.75
N GLU A 72 2.31 -31.61 -3.20
CA GLU A 72 2.74 -30.44 -3.96
C GLU A 72 3.97 -30.77 -4.83
N ALA A 73 4.93 -31.54 -4.31
CA ALA A 73 6.12 -31.95 -5.04
C ALA A 73 5.80 -32.91 -6.20
N VAL A 74 4.85 -33.82 -6.03
CA VAL A 74 4.34 -34.70 -7.09
C VAL A 74 3.66 -33.83 -8.18
N LEU A 75 2.75 -32.94 -7.77
CA LEU A 75 2.05 -32.06 -8.71
C LEU A 75 3.04 -31.19 -9.50
N LEU A 76 4.04 -30.62 -8.82
CA LEU A 76 5.04 -29.79 -9.47
C LEU A 76 5.88 -30.58 -10.48
N TYR A 77 6.27 -31.82 -10.14
CA TYR A 77 6.99 -32.69 -11.06
C TYR A 77 6.16 -32.99 -12.32
N GLU A 78 4.90 -33.34 -12.17
CA GLU A 78 3.99 -33.59 -13.30
C GLU A 78 3.77 -32.30 -14.12
N ALA A 79 3.61 -31.16 -13.46
CA ALA A 79 3.48 -29.88 -14.15
C ALA A 79 4.75 -29.54 -14.98
N GLU A 80 5.95 -29.71 -14.40
CA GLU A 80 7.23 -29.48 -15.08
C GLU A 80 7.36 -30.35 -16.35
N ASN A 81 6.87 -31.61 -16.30
CA ASN A 81 6.93 -32.54 -17.41
C ASN A 81 5.83 -32.32 -18.49
N ASN A 82 4.73 -31.72 -18.12
CA ASN A 82 3.56 -31.50 -19.00
C ASN A 82 3.33 -30.06 -19.38
N MET A 83 4.30 -29.16 -19.12
CA MET A 83 4.16 -27.75 -19.46
C MET A 83 4.07 -27.53 -20.98
N PRO A 84 3.27 -26.53 -21.42
CA PRO A 84 3.24 -26.11 -22.79
C PRO A 84 4.65 -25.70 -23.28
N LYS A 85 5.05 -26.16 -24.47
CA LYS A 85 6.41 -25.92 -24.99
C LYS A 85 6.68 -24.46 -25.34
N ASP A 86 5.65 -23.66 -25.53
CA ASP A 86 5.71 -22.22 -25.79
C ASP A 86 5.87 -21.37 -24.51
N LEU A 87 5.67 -21.95 -23.34
CA LEU A 87 5.86 -21.29 -22.06
C LEU A 87 7.33 -21.30 -21.62
N ASN A 88 8.01 -20.19 -21.81
CA ASN A 88 9.41 -20.02 -21.41
C ASN A 88 9.52 -19.52 -19.95
N ILE A 89 9.50 -20.46 -18.99
CA ILE A 89 9.61 -20.16 -17.56
C ILE A 89 10.93 -19.47 -17.21
N ASP A 90 12.04 -19.88 -17.82
CA ASP A 90 13.35 -19.27 -17.54
C ASP A 90 13.36 -17.78 -17.91
N ARG A 91 12.69 -17.41 -19.00
CA ARG A 91 12.51 -16.01 -19.36
C ARG A 91 11.69 -15.27 -18.30
N LEU A 92 10.55 -15.84 -17.89
CA LEU A 92 9.69 -15.23 -16.85
C LEU A 92 10.44 -15.05 -15.52
N VAL A 93 11.21 -16.04 -15.11
CA VAL A 93 12.04 -15.96 -13.89
C VAL A 93 13.11 -14.87 -14.01
N ARG A 94 13.81 -14.79 -15.16
CA ARG A 94 14.80 -13.73 -15.40
C ARG A 94 14.15 -12.33 -15.39
N ASP A 95 13.01 -12.17 -16.05
CA ASP A 95 12.30 -10.90 -16.11
C ASP A 95 11.80 -10.48 -14.73
N TYR A 96 11.27 -11.42 -13.95
CA TYR A 96 10.83 -11.19 -12.58
C TYR A 96 12.00 -10.80 -11.66
N ARG A 97 13.12 -11.54 -11.73
CA ARG A 97 14.35 -11.20 -11.00
C ARG A 97 14.84 -9.80 -11.35
N SER A 98 14.88 -9.46 -12.62
CA SER A 98 15.30 -8.14 -13.09
C SER A 98 14.41 -7.03 -12.55
N SER A 99 13.09 -7.27 -12.52
CA SER A 99 12.12 -6.33 -11.92
C SER A 99 12.34 -6.16 -10.43
N LEU A 100 12.55 -7.24 -9.68
CA LEU A 100 12.83 -7.18 -8.25
C LEU A 100 14.11 -6.39 -7.95
N VAL A 101 15.21 -6.69 -8.66
CA VAL A 101 16.49 -5.98 -8.47
C VAL A 101 16.33 -4.50 -8.77
N ARG A 102 15.69 -4.14 -9.88
CA ARG A 102 15.44 -2.75 -10.27
C ARG A 102 14.57 -2.03 -9.23
N ASN A 103 13.42 -2.62 -8.84
CA ASN A 103 12.50 -2.01 -7.89
C ASN A 103 13.17 -1.80 -6.52
N ASN A 104 13.95 -2.76 -6.03
CA ASN A 104 14.70 -2.59 -4.78
C ASN A 104 15.75 -1.48 -4.89
N TYR A 105 16.45 -1.39 -6.01
CA TYR A 105 17.43 -0.33 -6.22
C TYR A 105 16.77 1.05 -6.32
N GLU A 106 15.66 1.17 -7.04
CA GLU A 106 14.86 2.39 -7.11
C GLU A 106 14.39 2.83 -5.71
N GLN A 107 13.99 1.86 -4.85
CA GLN A 107 13.63 2.14 -3.46
C GLN A 107 14.81 2.72 -2.66
N VAL A 108 15.99 2.12 -2.79
CA VAL A 108 17.22 2.63 -2.13
C VAL A 108 17.56 4.05 -2.60
N LEU A 109 17.44 4.33 -3.90
CA LEU A 109 17.65 5.67 -4.44
C LEU A 109 16.67 6.69 -3.84
N LEU A 110 15.40 6.32 -3.71
CA LEU A 110 14.39 7.18 -3.12
C LEU A 110 14.66 7.44 -1.63
N GLU A 111 15.01 6.42 -0.87
CA GLU A 111 15.33 6.56 0.56
C GLU A 111 16.55 7.47 0.81
N GLN A 112 17.52 7.44 -0.10
CA GLN A 112 18.74 8.23 0.04
C GLN A 112 18.65 9.65 -0.50
N LEU A 113 17.83 9.89 -1.52
CA LEU A 113 17.90 11.12 -2.32
C LEU A 113 16.59 11.90 -2.37
N MET A 114 15.45 11.28 -2.02
CA MET A 114 14.16 11.96 -2.13
C MET A 114 13.93 12.88 -0.94
N GLU A 115 13.70 14.16 -1.22
CA GLU A 115 13.25 15.11 -0.23
C GLU A 115 11.75 14.96 0.02
N THR A 116 11.38 14.68 1.26
CA THR A 116 9.97 14.45 1.67
C THR A 116 9.33 15.70 2.29
N GLU A 117 10.13 16.65 2.73
CA GLU A 117 9.65 17.94 3.25
C GLU A 117 9.00 18.77 2.14
N ILE A 118 7.82 19.29 2.41
CA ILE A 118 7.07 20.15 1.48
C ILE A 118 6.82 21.49 2.15
N SER A 119 7.31 22.55 1.57
CA SER A 119 7.06 23.91 2.05
C SER A 119 5.65 24.38 1.66
N LYS A 120 5.07 25.27 2.47
CA LYS A 120 3.75 25.88 2.16
C LYS A 120 3.76 26.62 0.81
N SER A 121 4.85 27.29 0.48
CA SER A 121 4.99 28.01 -0.79
C SER A 121 4.98 27.08 -2.00
N GLU A 122 5.67 25.94 -1.87
CA GLU A 122 5.71 24.93 -2.92
C GLU A 122 4.33 24.27 -3.13
N LEU A 123 3.66 23.92 -2.03
CA LEU A 123 2.32 23.35 -2.09
C LEU A 123 1.32 24.32 -2.72
N SER A 124 1.40 25.61 -2.37
CA SER A 124 0.58 26.66 -2.96
C SER A 124 0.84 26.82 -4.46
N ASN A 125 2.11 26.83 -4.87
CA ASN A 125 2.48 26.92 -6.28
C ASN A 125 2.02 25.69 -7.07
N PHE A 126 2.10 24.50 -6.47
CA PHE A 126 1.62 23.27 -7.08
C PHE A 126 0.09 23.29 -7.23
N TYR A 127 -0.63 23.75 -6.21
CA TYR A 127 -2.07 23.93 -6.28
C TYR A 127 -2.46 24.89 -7.41
N GLU A 128 -1.88 26.09 -7.46
CA GLU A 128 -2.21 27.09 -8.47
C GLU A 128 -2.01 26.58 -9.91
N LYS A 129 -0.97 25.80 -10.15
CA LYS A 129 -0.69 25.20 -11.46
C LYS A 129 -1.66 24.08 -11.84
N ASN A 130 -2.23 23.39 -10.86
CA ASN A 130 -3.00 22.16 -11.10
C ASN A 130 -4.48 22.27 -10.68
N LYS A 131 -4.92 23.37 -10.06
CA LYS A 131 -6.24 23.50 -9.42
C LYS A 131 -7.43 23.21 -10.35
N ILE A 132 -7.29 23.43 -11.66
CA ILE A 132 -8.34 23.15 -12.64
C ILE A 132 -8.62 21.64 -12.75
N GLN A 133 -7.65 20.79 -12.38
CA GLN A 133 -7.78 19.33 -12.42
C GLN A 133 -8.54 18.77 -11.20
N TYR A 134 -8.76 19.61 -10.17
CA TYR A 134 -9.37 19.20 -8.90
C TYR A 134 -10.81 19.73 -8.79
N GLN A 135 -11.63 19.54 -9.82
CA GLN A 135 -13.05 19.90 -9.72
C GLN A 135 -13.76 18.97 -8.74
N LEU A 136 -14.68 19.55 -7.95
CA LEU A 136 -15.49 18.80 -7.00
C LEU A 136 -16.51 17.93 -7.73
N ASP A 137 -16.58 16.67 -7.37
CA ASP A 137 -17.68 15.77 -7.81
C ASP A 137 -18.95 16.04 -6.98
N ASN A 138 -18.78 16.30 -5.69
CA ASN A 138 -19.85 16.53 -4.73
C ASN A 138 -19.69 17.87 -4.00
N PRO A 139 -20.79 18.48 -3.52
CA PRO A 139 -20.71 19.73 -2.76
C PRO A 139 -19.98 19.51 -1.43
N ILE A 140 -19.27 20.55 -0.98
CA ILE A 140 -18.64 20.60 0.35
C ILE A 140 -19.10 21.83 1.11
N LEU A 141 -19.12 21.71 2.44
CA LEU A 141 -19.50 22.76 3.38
C LEU A 141 -18.40 22.95 4.43
N LYS A 142 -18.21 24.19 4.84
CA LYS A 142 -17.38 24.55 5.98
C LYS A 142 -18.26 25.18 7.06
N GLY A 143 -18.28 24.61 8.25
CA GLY A 143 -19.19 25.07 9.28
C GLY A 143 -19.30 24.15 10.47
N TYR A 144 -20.24 24.46 11.35
CA TYR A 144 -20.61 23.59 12.46
C TYR A 144 -21.90 22.84 12.15
N PHE A 145 -21.92 21.60 12.57
CA PHE A 145 -23.04 20.69 12.40
C PHE A 145 -23.23 19.88 13.68
N LEU A 146 -24.46 19.79 14.17
CA LEU A 146 -24.79 19.03 15.38
C LEU A 146 -26.19 18.43 15.26
N VAL A 147 -26.30 17.12 15.47
CA VAL A 147 -27.57 16.39 15.59
C VAL A 147 -27.91 16.18 17.04
N VAL A 148 -29.03 16.77 17.49
CA VAL A 148 -29.47 16.73 18.88
C VAL A 148 -30.80 15.98 18.97
N PRO A 149 -30.91 14.91 19.78
CA PRO A 149 -32.21 14.29 20.05
C PRO A 149 -33.18 15.32 20.62
N SER A 150 -34.42 15.31 20.13
CA SER A 150 -35.44 16.28 20.58
C SER A 150 -35.72 16.17 22.09
N ILE A 151 -35.55 14.95 22.64
CA ILE A 151 -35.70 14.66 24.07
C ILE A 151 -34.32 14.24 24.59
N ILE A 152 -33.54 15.21 25.06
CA ILE A 152 -32.26 15.00 25.76
C ILE A 152 -32.13 15.99 26.93
N SER A 153 -31.67 15.52 28.07
CA SER A 153 -31.59 16.31 29.32
C SER A 153 -30.70 17.54 29.23
N VAL A 154 -29.67 17.51 28.38
CA VAL A 154 -28.65 18.56 28.21
C VAL A 154 -28.97 19.56 27.07
N LYS A 155 -30.17 19.50 26.47
CA LYS A 155 -30.53 20.30 25.28
C LYS A 155 -30.34 21.80 25.47
N ASP A 156 -30.76 22.34 26.65
CA ASP A 156 -30.64 23.76 26.94
C ASP A 156 -29.18 24.19 27.10
N SER A 157 -28.37 23.37 27.73
CA SER A 157 -26.92 23.60 27.84
C SER A 157 -26.25 23.60 26.48
N LEU A 158 -26.57 22.63 25.61
CA LEU A 158 -26.07 22.59 24.22
C LEU A 158 -26.50 23.86 23.44
N ARG A 159 -27.77 24.27 23.57
CA ARG A 159 -28.30 25.44 22.89
C ARG A 159 -27.61 26.74 23.34
N LEU A 160 -27.30 26.87 24.64
CA LEU A 160 -26.59 28.05 25.17
C LEU A 160 -25.16 28.14 24.57
N LEU A 161 -24.44 27.03 24.54
CA LEU A 161 -23.09 26.95 24.00
C LEU A 161 -23.08 27.16 22.48
N TRP A 162 -24.07 26.63 21.75
CA TRP A 162 -24.24 26.76 20.31
C TRP A 162 -24.49 28.22 19.88
N LYS A 163 -25.25 28.98 20.66
CA LYS A 163 -25.55 30.39 20.31
C LYS A 163 -24.33 31.27 20.30
N ASN A 164 -23.35 31.03 21.16
CA ASN A 164 -22.11 31.79 21.21
C ASN A 164 -20.88 30.87 21.11
N PRO A 165 -20.45 30.49 19.90
CA PRO A 165 -19.40 29.49 19.67
C PRO A 165 -17.99 30.07 19.85
N THR A 166 -17.67 30.55 21.05
CA THR A 166 -16.28 30.87 21.42
C THR A 166 -15.45 29.58 21.54
N GLU A 167 -14.13 29.65 21.45
CA GLU A 167 -13.25 28.49 21.56
C GLU A 167 -13.52 27.67 22.84
N SER A 168 -13.70 28.36 23.99
CA SER A 168 -14.06 27.72 25.26
C SER A 168 -15.42 27.01 25.18
N ASN A 169 -16.43 27.65 24.57
CA ASN A 169 -17.76 27.09 24.43
C ASN A 169 -17.77 25.90 23.45
N LEU A 170 -17.00 25.96 22.38
CA LEU A 170 -16.86 24.86 21.44
C LEU A 170 -16.19 23.64 22.07
N THR A 171 -15.16 23.86 22.91
CA THR A 171 -14.50 22.78 23.67
C THR A 171 -15.49 22.11 24.62
N ARG A 172 -16.31 22.89 25.34
CA ARG A 172 -17.36 22.35 26.23
C ARG A 172 -18.48 21.66 25.47
N LEU A 173 -18.90 22.26 24.35
CA LEU A 173 -19.92 21.69 23.46
C LEU A 173 -19.46 20.32 22.92
N LYS A 174 -18.22 20.23 22.47
CA LYS A 174 -17.61 18.99 22.00
C LYS A 174 -17.56 17.93 23.09
N ALA A 175 -17.14 18.29 24.32
CA ALA A 175 -17.10 17.35 25.43
C ALA A 175 -18.48 16.77 25.75
N ILE A 176 -19.55 17.59 25.72
CA ILE A 176 -20.92 17.11 25.91
C ILE A 176 -21.35 16.22 24.74
N CYS A 177 -21.02 16.59 23.50
CA CYS A 177 -21.34 15.78 22.33
C CYS A 177 -20.67 14.41 22.38
N ASP A 178 -19.40 14.35 22.78
CA ASP A 178 -18.65 13.10 22.94
C ASP A 178 -19.23 12.23 24.07
N GLU A 179 -19.60 12.84 25.22
CA GLU A 179 -20.22 12.15 26.38
C GLU A 179 -21.58 11.51 26.02
N TYR A 180 -22.39 12.20 25.22
CA TYR A 180 -23.72 11.73 24.82
C TYR A 180 -23.75 11.06 23.45
N GLU A 181 -22.57 10.78 22.86
CA GLU A 181 -22.40 10.16 21.54
C GLU A 181 -23.19 10.86 20.42
N LEU A 182 -23.25 12.20 20.47
CA LEU A 182 -23.97 12.97 19.47
C LEU A 182 -23.15 13.13 18.18
N ASN A 183 -23.80 12.96 17.02
CA ASN A 183 -23.19 13.23 15.74
C ASN A 183 -22.93 14.74 15.58
N HIS A 184 -21.67 15.12 15.45
CA HIS A 184 -21.27 16.52 15.36
C HIS A 184 -20.03 16.75 14.48
N SER A 185 -19.92 17.95 13.97
CA SER A 185 -18.69 18.53 13.42
C SER A 185 -18.57 19.97 13.89
N LEU A 186 -17.61 20.23 14.77
CA LEU A 186 -17.43 21.51 15.45
C LEU A 186 -16.06 22.15 15.15
N ASP A 187 -15.49 21.83 14.00
CA ASP A 187 -14.22 22.37 13.53
C ASP A 187 -14.47 23.37 12.38
N ALA A 188 -14.26 24.65 12.64
CA ALA A 188 -14.41 25.72 11.64
C ALA A 188 -13.38 25.65 10.50
N GLY A 189 -12.26 24.96 10.72
CA GLY A 189 -11.21 24.77 9.72
C GLY A 189 -11.48 23.67 8.72
N LYS A 190 -12.40 22.74 9.03
CA LYS A 190 -12.60 21.52 8.28
C LYS A 190 -13.77 21.61 7.29
N TRP A 191 -13.50 21.18 6.06
CA TRP A 191 -14.53 20.97 5.06
C TRP A 191 -15.22 19.61 5.27
N ILE A 192 -16.53 19.59 5.09
CA ILE A 192 -17.39 18.40 5.23
C ILE A 192 -18.06 18.15 3.90
N GLU A 193 -17.98 16.93 3.41
CA GLU A 193 -18.69 16.49 2.22
C GLU A 193 -20.20 16.47 2.47
N TRP A 194 -20.98 16.96 1.53
CA TRP A 194 -22.44 16.97 1.61
C TRP A 194 -23.04 15.59 1.90
N GLU A 195 -22.44 14.56 1.30
CA GLU A 195 -22.88 13.16 1.50
C GLU A 195 -22.88 12.73 2.97
N LYS A 196 -21.94 13.27 3.78
CA LYS A 196 -21.85 12.98 5.22
C LYS A 196 -22.95 13.71 6.01
N ILE A 197 -23.38 14.86 5.54
CA ILE A 197 -24.40 15.66 6.20
C ILE A 197 -25.81 15.16 5.83
N VAL A 198 -26.02 14.82 4.57
CA VAL A 198 -27.34 14.38 4.06
C VAL A 198 -27.86 13.13 4.76
N LEU A 199 -26.98 12.29 5.31
CA LEU A 199 -27.38 11.09 6.08
C LEU A 199 -28.23 11.43 7.32
N PHE A 200 -28.12 12.65 7.83
CA PHE A 200 -28.83 13.13 9.02
C PHE A 200 -29.97 14.10 8.69
N LEU A 201 -30.19 14.39 7.41
CA LEU A 201 -31.22 15.32 6.96
C LEU A 201 -32.50 14.58 6.52
N PRO A 202 -33.65 15.25 6.56
CA PRO A 202 -34.86 14.76 5.91
C PRO A 202 -34.58 14.43 4.44
N ARG A 203 -35.12 13.31 3.94
CA ARG A 203 -34.82 12.77 2.60
C ARG A 203 -35.08 13.72 1.42
N ASN A 204 -35.80 14.81 1.65
CA ASN A 204 -36.25 15.73 0.62
C ASN A 204 -35.39 17.01 0.53
N ILE A 205 -34.35 17.18 1.35
CA ILE A 205 -33.54 18.40 1.34
C ILE A 205 -32.34 18.19 0.43
N GLY A 206 -32.32 18.88 -0.70
CA GLY A 206 -31.14 18.95 -1.57
C GLY A 206 -30.15 20.04 -1.12
N PHE A 207 -28.90 19.95 -1.62
CA PHE A 207 -27.85 20.91 -1.29
C PHE A 207 -28.24 22.37 -1.57
N ASP A 208 -28.87 22.65 -2.70
CA ASP A 208 -29.27 24.03 -3.08
C ASP A 208 -30.36 24.59 -2.16
N GLU A 209 -31.28 23.78 -1.68
CA GLU A 209 -32.27 24.18 -0.70
C GLU A 209 -31.63 24.40 0.65
N PHE A 210 -30.76 23.48 1.06
CA PHE A 210 -30.03 23.55 2.32
C PHE A 210 -29.15 24.81 2.39
N SER A 211 -28.38 25.10 1.36
CA SER A 211 -27.49 26.28 1.29
C SER A 211 -28.24 27.61 1.25
N ARG A 212 -29.52 27.62 0.79
CA ARG A 212 -30.38 28.81 0.79
C ARG A 212 -31.04 29.11 2.13
N LYS A 213 -31.09 28.16 3.09
CA LYS A 213 -31.70 28.38 4.41
C LYS A 213 -30.96 29.43 5.29
N GLY A 214 -29.80 29.88 4.82
CA GLY A 214 -29.00 30.89 5.52
C GLY A 214 -27.77 30.27 6.23
N LYS A 215 -27.10 31.12 7.00
CA LYS A 215 -25.82 30.74 7.63
C LYS A 215 -25.96 30.13 9.02
N ASP A 216 -27.11 30.28 9.67
CA ASP A 216 -27.39 29.79 11.04
C ASP A 216 -28.86 29.40 11.10
N PHE A 217 -29.15 28.13 11.17
CA PHE A 217 -30.51 27.60 11.18
C PHE A 217 -30.60 26.23 11.86
N SER A 218 -31.81 25.80 12.13
CA SER A 218 -32.09 24.44 12.59
C SER A 218 -33.19 23.79 11.74
N ILE A 219 -33.10 22.49 11.61
CA ILE A 219 -34.08 21.63 10.95
C ILE A 219 -34.57 20.63 12.00
N GLN A 220 -35.89 20.48 12.12
CA GLN A 220 -36.47 19.42 12.94
C GLN A 220 -36.86 18.26 12.04
N ASP A 221 -36.40 17.09 12.34
CA ASP A 221 -36.75 15.84 11.65
C ASP A 221 -37.07 14.74 12.66
N GLY A 222 -38.35 14.48 12.84
CA GLY A 222 -38.82 13.46 13.76
C GLY A 222 -38.33 13.68 15.19
N ALA A 223 -37.49 12.77 15.67
CA ALA A 223 -36.92 12.79 17.02
C ALA A 223 -35.64 13.60 17.16
N PHE A 224 -35.18 14.30 16.13
CA PHE A 224 -33.92 15.03 16.12
C PHE A 224 -34.08 16.49 15.71
N ASP A 225 -33.30 17.36 16.32
CA ASP A 225 -33.04 18.72 15.88
C ASP A 225 -31.62 18.78 15.28
N ILE A 226 -31.51 19.26 14.08
CA ILE A 226 -30.24 19.38 13.36
C ILE A 226 -29.86 20.86 13.35
N TRP A 227 -28.81 21.22 14.05
CA TRP A 227 -28.31 22.59 14.13
C TRP A 227 -27.15 22.79 13.18
N VAL A 228 -27.18 23.87 12.41
CA VAL A 228 -26.24 24.16 11.32
C VAL A 228 -25.78 25.58 11.37
N LYS A 229 -24.46 25.79 11.28
CA LYS A 229 -23.85 27.10 10.98
C LYS A 229 -22.91 26.92 9.79
N ILE A 230 -23.20 27.60 8.68
CA ILE A 230 -22.41 27.53 7.43
C ILE A 230 -21.51 28.76 7.34
N PHE A 231 -20.22 28.56 7.18
CA PHE A 231 -19.22 29.62 6.97
C PHE A 231 -18.92 29.78 5.49
N ASP A 232 -18.78 28.65 4.78
CA ASP A 232 -18.50 28.63 3.35
C ASP A 232 -19.09 27.35 2.73
N SER A 233 -19.29 27.36 1.41
CA SER A 233 -19.76 26.20 0.66
C SER A 233 -19.24 26.23 -0.76
N LYS A 234 -19.01 25.05 -1.34
CA LYS A 234 -18.63 24.86 -2.73
C LYS A 234 -19.56 23.86 -3.39
N ARG A 235 -19.92 24.13 -4.64
CA ARG A 235 -20.78 23.30 -5.46
C ARG A 235 -19.99 22.25 -6.25
N PRO A 236 -20.66 21.24 -6.80
CA PRO A 236 -20.05 20.38 -7.80
C PRO A 236 -19.47 21.20 -8.96
N GLN A 237 -18.37 20.73 -9.52
CA GLN A 237 -17.60 21.36 -10.60
C GLN A 237 -16.90 22.68 -10.24
N GLU A 238 -17.08 23.21 -9.03
CA GLU A 238 -16.22 24.30 -8.54
C GLU A 238 -14.83 23.76 -8.17
N ILE A 239 -13.84 24.66 -8.24
CA ILE A 239 -12.48 24.36 -7.79
C ILE A 239 -12.49 24.33 -6.25
N PRO A 240 -12.11 23.21 -5.61
CA PRO A 240 -12.02 23.12 -4.17
C PRO A 240 -10.95 24.07 -3.63
N PRO A 241 -11.10 24.60 -2.43
CA PRO A 241 -10.04 25.35 -1.79
C PRO A 241 -8.84 24.46 -1.44
N MET A 242 -7.65 25.06 -1.38
CA MET A 242 -6.40 24.33 -1.16
C MET A 242 -6.41 23.49 0.11
N ASP A 243 -6.98 24.02 1.19
CA ASP A 243 -7.08 23.32 2.49
C ASP A 243 -7.96 22.05 2.45
N TYR A 244 -8.91 21.97 1.53
CA TYR A 244 -9.69 20.76 1.31
C TYR A 244 -8.88 19.65 0.63
N VAL A 245 -8.05 20.01 -0.35
CA VAL A 245 -7.27 19.06 -1.15
C VAL A 245 -5.81 18.93 -0.69
N GLU A 246 -5.44 19.55 0.43
CA GLU A 246 -4.05 19.65 0.89
C GLU A 246 -3.34 18.30 0.94
N GLU A 247 -3.95 17.31 1.55
CA GLU A 247 -3.36 15.97 1.65
C GLU A 247 -3.24 15.26 0.29
N GLN A 248 -4.17 15.53 -0.61
CA GLN A 248 -4.09 15.01 -1.98
C GLN A 248 -2.96 15.69 -2.75
N LEU A 249 -2.82 17.02 -2.61
CA LEU A 249 -1.74 17.78 -3.23
C LEU A 249 -0.36 17.31 -2.75
N LYS A 250 -0.19 17.08 -1.44
CA LYS A 250 1.06 16.55 -0.87
C LYS A 250 1.42 15.20 -1.50
N ARG A 251 0.47 14.28 -1.57
CA ARG A 251 0.70 12.97 -2.20
C ARG A 251 1.08 13.08 -3.67
N MET A 252 0.41 13.93 -4.43
CA MET A 252 0.69 14.13 -5.86
C MET A 252 2.05 14.79 -6.09
N LEU A 253 2.40 15.76 -5.25
CA LEU A 253 3.71 16.42 -5.32
C LEU A 253 4.85 15.44 -5.01
N LEU A 254 4.71 14.63 -3.97
CA LEU A 254 5.69 13.58 -3.66
C LEU A 254 5.79 12.54 -4.77
N LEU A 255 4.69 12.15 -5.38
CA LEU A 255 4.70 11.24 -6.52
C LEU A 255 5.42 11.86 -7.73
N SER A 256 5.17 13.14 -8.01
CA SER A 256 5.87 13.88 -9.07
C SER A 256 7.37 13.94 -8.81
N ARG A 257 7.80 14.30 -7.58
CA ARG A 257 9.23 14.29 -7.18
C ARG A 257 9.86 12.92 -7.37
N LYS A 258 9.17 11.86 -6.92
CA LYS A 258 9.63 10.48 -7.07
C LYS A 258 9.89 10.14 -8.54
N THR A 259 8.93 10.43 -9.40
CA THR A 259 9.03 10.13 -10.84
C THR A 259 10.19 10.91 -11.47
N THR A 260 10.27 12.22 -11.22
CA THR A 260 11.34 13.07 -11.75
C THR A 260 12.71 12.60 -11.29
N LEU A 261 12.90 12.34 -9.99
CA LEU A 261 14.16 11.87 -9.44
C LEU A 261 14.62 10.55 -10.07
N LEU A 262 13.71 9.59 -10.22
CA LEU A 262 14.06 8.29 -10.82
C LEU A 262 14.42 8.42 -12.30
N GLU A 263 13.71 9.25 -13.06
CA GLU A 263 14.03 9.48 -14.48
C GLU A 263 15.37 10.22 -14.62
N GLU A 264 15.63 11.25 -13.84
CA GLU A 264 16.93 11.93 -13.82
C GLU A 264 18.08 10.98 -13.46
N LYS A 265 17.90 10.11 -12.47
CA LYS A 265 18.93 9.14 -12.08
C LYS A 265 19.17 8.06 -13.13
N LYS A 266 18.11 7.62 -13.82
CA LYS A 266 18.25 6.68 -14.95
C LYS A 266 19.05 7.30 -16.09
N GLU A 267 18.76 8.55 -16.43
CA GLU A 267 19.49 9.27 -17.47
C GLU A 267 20.94 9.52 -17.08
N ASP A 268 21.21 9.97 -15.84
CA ASP A 268 22.58 10.13 -15.31
C ASP A 268 23.39 8.84 -15.45
N MET A 269 22.81 7.70 -15.03
CA MET A 269 23.47 6.40 -15.11
C MET A 269 23.73 5.97 -16.56
N PHE A 270 22.78 6.22 -17.47
CA PHE A 270 22.91 5.94 -18.89
C PHE A 270 24.04 6.77 -19.51
N GLU A 271 24.07 8.08 -19.28
CA GLU A 271 25.10 8.98 -19.80
C GLU A 271 26.51 8.67 -19.24
N ILE A 272 26.59 8.23 -17.96
CA ILE A 272 27.85 7.74 -17.39
C ILE A 272 28.34 6.47 -18.11
N ALA A 273 27.45 5.50 -18.33
CA ALA A 273 27.79 4.25 -19.01
C ALA A 273 28.26 4.51 -20.46
N LYS A 274 27.56 5.43 -21.15
CA LYS A 274 27.90 5.86 -22.51
C LYS A 274 29.27 6.50 -22.58
N ARG A 275 29.59 7.43 -21.69
CA ARG A 275 30.93 8.05 -21.59
C ARG A 275 32.06 7.06 -21.30
N LYS A 276 31.75 5.98 -20.57
CA LYS A 276 32.69 4.89 -20.29
C LYS A 276 32.82 3.88 -21.43
N GLY A 277 32.11 4.07 -22.54
CA GLY A 277 32.11 3.13 -23.66
C GLY A 277 31.46 1.78 -23.36
N GLN A 278 30.55 1.73 -22.37
CA GLN A 278 29.86 0.51 -21.94
C GLN A 278 28.49 0.35 -22.63
N VAL A 279 28.12 1.28 -23.52
CA VAL A 279 26.88 1.22 -24.30
C VAL A 279 27.25 1.01 -25.78
N GLU A 280 26.79 -0.08 -26.34
CA GLU A 280 26.95 -0.40 -27.76
C GLU A 280 25.56 -0.65 -28.36
N ILE A 281 25.33 -0.12 -29.57
CA ILE A 281 24.07 -0.28 -30.30
C ILE A 281 24.36 -0.99 -31.60
N PHE A 282 23.78 -2.16 -31.80
CA PHE A 282 23.87 -2.95 -33.04
C PHE A 282 22.56 -2.85 -33.78
N TYR A 283 22.55 -2.11 -34.89
CA TYR A 283 21.37 -2.03 -35.75
C TYR A 283 21.34 -3.25 -36.70
N LEU A 284 20.18 -3.90 -36.83
CA LEU A 284 19.93 -4.86 -37.88
C LEU A 284 19.95 -4.11 -39.22
N LYS A 285 20.83 -4.53 -40.15
CA LYS A 285 20.89 -4.02 -41.51
C LYS A 285 19.81 -4.66 -42.36
#